data_0632c2dee670814acc328357559b810f
#
_entry.id   0632c2dee670814acc328357559b810f
#
_cell.length_a   1.000
_cell.length_b   1.000
_cell.length_c   1.000
_cell.angle_alpha   90.00
_cell.angle_beta   90.00
_cell.angle_gamma   90.00
#
_symmetry.space_group_name_H-M   'P 1'
#
loop_
_entity.id
_entity.type
_entity.pdbx_description
1 polymer ?
#
loop_
_entity_poly.entity_id
_entity_poly.type
_entity_poly.pdbx_seq_one_letter_code
_entity_poly.pdbx_strand_id
1 'polypeptide(L)'
;MGDVLSQSEIDNLLNALSSGELDVDEIKENSEQTVKDYDFARPSKFSKEHLRTLEIIFEHYGRLLTTNLPVYLRKSVQVEVMNSEAVTYSEFTNALSNPVLLGIVNFAPLQGNIIVEMASGLGYAIVDRMLGGRGDSLDKTREFSEIELLIIERILVICINLLHEPWQNVLDISPHLERIETNSQYAQIISPSEVIAIITMNIKIDDVEGLMNICLPYITLESVIDKLNTRYWYSNIQNHDETNYRNAIESLIQKSQIPVKAVLGKSLISVKDFSTLVPGDVIRLDTNVDDELDIYVGNIKKFTALPGSSGDKYAVRITSVVREEQ
;
A
#
# COMPACT_ATOMS: atom_id res chain seq x y z
N MET A 1 31.35 -2.90 -15.57
CA MET A 1 32.68 -2.30 -15.63
C MET A 1 32.47 -1.00 -16.38
N GLY A 2 32.51 0.14 -15.67
CA GLY A 2 32.42 1.45 -16.34
C GLY A 2 33.72 1.66 -17.13
N ASP A 3 33.58 1.89 -18.42
CA ASP A 3 34.72 2.28 -19.26
C ASP A 3 35.27 3.60 -18.75
N VAL A 4 36.49 3.59 -18.26
CA VAL A 4 37.21 4.81 -17.87
C VAL A 4 37.60 5.53 -19.16
N LEU A 5 37.00 6.69 -19.39
CA LEU A 5 37.30 7.54 -20.54
C LEU A 5 38.81 7.81 -20.65
N SER A 6 39.37 7.66 -21.84
CA SER A 6 40.76 7.95 -22.10
C SER A 6 41.03 9.47 -22.02
N GLN A 7 42.29 9.86 -21.70
CA GLN A 7 42.69 11.26 -21.60
C GLN A 7 42.35 12.07 -22.86
N SER A 8 42.49 11.42 -24.04
CA SER A 8 42.16 12.03 -25.33
C SER A 8 40.65 12.26 -25.55
N GLU A 9 39.81 11.44 -24.97
CA GLU A 9 38.33 11.61 -25.00
C GLU A 9 37.89 12.74 -24.07
N ILE A 10 38.56 12.87 -22.91
CA ILE A 10 38.32 13.98 -21.98
C ILE A 10 38.71 15.31 -22.60
N ASP A 11 39.87 15.40 -23.29
CA ASP A 11 40.34 16.59 -23.96
C ASP A 11 39.43 16.98 -25.15
N ASN A 12 38.93 16.02 -25.91
CA ASN A 12 37.97 16.24 -26.98
C ASN A 12 36.61 16.75 -26.46
N LEU A 13 36.09 16.19 -25.33
CA LEU A 13 34.87 16.66 -24.68
C LEU A 13 35.02 18.11 -24.17
N LEU A 14 36.17 18.43 -23.56
CA LEU A 14 36.45 19.77 -23.07
C LEU A 14 36.56 20.78 -24.22
N ASN A 15 37.13 20.40 -25.34
CA ASN A 15 37.21 21.25 -26.54
C ASN A 15 35.84 21.48 -27.20
N ALA A 16 34.98 20.43 -27.26
CA ALA A 16 33.64 20.53 -27.78
C ALA A 16 32.72 21.37 -26.87
N LEU A 17 32.93 21.32 -25.55
CA LEU A 17 32.23 22.17 -24.59
C LEU A 17 32.65 23.64 -24.69
N SER A 18 33.94 23.89 -24.96
CA SER A 18 34.48 25.24 -25.09
C SER A 18 34.15 25.89 -26.44
N SER A 19 33.92 25.12 -27.50
CA SER A 19 33.51 25.59 -28.83
C SER A 19 32.01 25.83 -28.96
N GLY A 20 31.19 25.43 -27.97
CA GLY A 20 29.73 25.60 -27.98
C GLY A 20 29.01 24.64 -28.96
N GLU A 21 29.67 23.60 -29.41
CA GLU A 21 29.07 22.57 -30.29
C GLU A 21 28.28 21.52 -29.55
N LEU A 22 28.31 21.49 -28.21
CA LEU A 22 27.53 20.58 -27.37
C LEU A 22 26.53 21.39 -26.54
N ASP A 23 25.27 21.20 -26.81
CA ASP A 23 24.19 21.75 -26.00
C ASP A 23 24.05 20.90 -24.72
N VAL A 24 24.28 21.52 -23.56
CA VAL A 24 24.25 20.85 -22.23
C VAL A 24 22.87 20.28 -21.93
N ASP A 25 21.83 20.80 -22.57
CA ASP A 25 20.45 20.31 -22.40
C ASP A 25 20.19 19.03 -23.21
N GLU A 26 20.84 18.81 -24.36
CA GLU A 26 20.77 17.52 -25.10
C GLU A 26 21.50 16.39 -24.38
N ILE A 27 22.54 16.69 -23.58
CA ILE A 27 23.24 15.66 -22.77
C ILE A 27 22.39 15.21 -21.57
N LYS A 28 21.54 16.08 -21.06
CA LYS A 28 20.60 15.72 -19.97
C LYS A 28 19.42 14.88 -20.46
N GLU A 29 18.98 15.01 -21.70
CA GLU A 29 17.93 14.18 -22.29
C GLU A 29 18.45 12.81 -22.72
N ASN A 30 19.75 12.66 -23.00
CA ASN A 30 20.44 11.39 -23.30
C ASN A 30 21.04 10.69 -22.07
N SER A 31 20.65 11.02 -20.83
CA SER A 31 20.84 10.10 -19.72
C SER A 31 20.06 8.84 -20.05
N GLU A 32 20.75 7.87 -20.64
CA GLU A 32 20.24 6.57 -21.02
C GLU A 32 19.35 6.04 -19.91
N GLN A 33 18.04 6.00 -20.19
CA GLN A 33 17.17 5.11 -19.46
C GLN A 33 17.80 3.74 -19.64
N THR A 34 18.51 3.26 -18.64
CA THR A 34 19.03 1.90 -18.60
C THR A 34 17.82 0.97 -18.70
N VAL A 35 17.52 0.58 -19.94
CA VAL A 35 16.47 -0.39 -20.25
C VAL A 35 16.99 -1.71 -19.69
N LYS A 36 16.56 -2.06 -18.48
CA LYS A 36 16.82 -3.39 -17.92
C LYS A 36 15.94 -4.38 -18.68
N ASP A 37 16.53 -5.42 -19.23
CA ASP A 37 15.81 -6.54 -19.84
C ASP A 37 14.82 -7.11 -18.82
N TYR A 38 13.54 -7.21 -19.20
CA TYR A 38 12.51 -7.78 -18.34
C TYR A 38 12.60 -9.31 -18.39
N ASP A 39 12.95 -9.93 -17.28
CA ASP A 39 12.95 -11.39 -17.13
C ASP A 39 11.53 -11.91 -16.90
N PHE A 40 10.89 -12.44 -17.96
CA PHE A 40 9.57 -13.05 -17.88
C PHE A 40 9.51 -14.30 -17.00
N ALA A 41 10.65 -14.93 -16.71
CA ALA A 41 10.72 -16.08 -15.81
C ALA A 41 10.61 -15.63 -14.32
N ARG A 42 10.91 -14.36 -14.03
CA ARG A 42 10.82 -13.76 -12.69
C ARG A 42 10.05 -12.44 -12.77
N PRO A 43 8.71 -12.47 -12.85
CA PRO A 43 7.92 -11.26 -12.94
C PRO A 43 8.12 -10.40 -11.68
N SER A 44 8.27 -9.10 -11.86
CA SER A 44 8.39 -8.17 -10.73
C SER A 44 7.08 -8.19 -9.92
N LYS A 45 7.15 -8.63 -8.67
CA LYS A 45 6.00 -8.67 -7.76
C LYS A 45 5.53 -7.26 -7.35
N PHE A 46 6.46 -6.29 -7.27
CA PHE A 46 6.17 -4.90 -6.98
C PHE A 46 6.04 -4.08 -8.26
N SER A 47 4.94 -3.36 -8.41
CA SER A 47 4.76 -2.37 -9.48
C SER A 47 5.50 -1.06 -9.13
N LYS A 48 5.75 -0.21 -10.14
CA LYS A 48 6.30 1.13 -9.91
C LYS A 48 5.39 1.98 -8.99
N GLU A 49 4.08 1.78 -9.06
CA GLU A 49 3.12 2.49 -8.19
C GLU A 49 3.24 2.04 -6.74
N HIS A 50 3.44 0.73 -6.49
CA HIS A 50 3.67 0.21 -5.14
C HIS A 50 4.94 0.82 -4.52
N LEU A 51 6.05 0.83 -5.27
CA LEU A 51 7.31 1.41 -4.80
C LEU A 51 7.17 2.91 -4.51
N ARG A 52 6.49 3.65 -5.39
CA ARG A 52 6.24 5.08 -5.17
C ARG A 52 5.37 5.35 -3.94
N THR A 53 4.37 4.50 -3.70
CA THR A 53 3.53 4.63 -2.49
C THR A 53 4.35 4.35 -1.23
N LEU A 54 5.19 3.32 -1.26
CA LEU A 54 6.13 3.04 -0.16
C LEU A 54 7.08 4.22 0.06
N GLU A 55 7.62 4.81 -1.00
CA GLU A 55 8.47 6.00 -0.91
C GLU A 55 7.77 7.14 -0.16
N ILE A 56 6.52 7.46 -0.49
CA ILE A 56 5.72 8.48 0.21
C ILE A 56 5.53 8.14 1.69
N ILE A 57 5.24 6.87 2.02
CA ILE A 57 5.12 6.41 3.42
C ILE A 57 6.43 6.66 4.17
N PHE A 58 7.55 6.29 3.57
CA PHE A 58 8.85 6.41 4.19
C PHE A 58 9.42 7.84 4.19
N GLU A 59 9.00 8.71 3.27
CA GLU A 59 9.24 10.16 3.40
C GLU A 59 8.54 10.72 4.64
N HIS A 60 7.29 10.29 4.92
CA HIS A 60 6.61 10.68 6.16
C HIS A 60 7.36 10.12 7.38
N TYR A 61 7.76 8.86 7.34
CA TYR A 61 8.58 8.24 8.38
C TYR A 61 9.89 8.99 8.62
N GLY A 62 10.60 9.40 7.56
CA GLY A 62 11.82 10.20 7.65
C GLY A 62 11.62 11.54 8.38
N ARG A 63 10.49 12.22 8.12
CA ARG A 63 10.14 13.44 8.87
C ARG A 63 9.93 13.18 10.36
N LEU A 64 9.29 12.06 10.71
CA LEU A 64 9.09 11.66 12.10
C LEU A 64 10.42 11.33 12.79
N LEU A 65 11.32 10.61 12.12
CA LEU A 65 12.68 10.35 12.63
C LEU A 65 13.45 11.66 12.84
N THR A 66 13.42 12.57 11.85
CA THR A 66 14.07 13.89 11.93
C THR A 66 13.59 14.70 13.13
N THR A 67 12.32 14.58 13.49
CA THR A 67 11.73 15.31 14.63
C THR A 67 11.99 14.64 15.97
N ASN A 68 11.96 13.30 16.03
CA ASN A 68 12.00 12.56 17.29
C ASN A 68 13.41 12.19 17.75
N LEU A 69 14.30 11.77 16.84
CA LEU A 69 15.65 11.33 17.20
C LEU A 69 16.51 12.42 17.88
N PRO A 70 16.43 13.71 17.54
CA PRO A 70 17.16 14.78 18.24
C PRO A 70 16.90 14.84 19.75
N VAL A 71 15.70 14.45 20.18
CA VAL A 71 15.33 14.44 21.62
C VAL A 71 16.22 13.48 22.41
N TYR A 72 16.58 12.35 21.82
CA TYR A 72 17.40 11.32 22.46
C TYR A 72 18.89 11.54 22.24
N LEU A 73 19.27 11.89 21.00
CA LEU A 73 20.67 12.04 20.61
C LEU A 73 21.25 13.42 20.97
N ARG A 74 20.41 14.40 21.27
CA ARG A 74 20.77 15.81 21.53
C ARG A 74 21.67 16.41 20.44
N LYS A 75 21.39 16.06 19.20
CA LYS A 75 22.06 16.51 17.99
C LYS A 75 21.03 16.69 16.87
N SER A 76 21.37 17.50 15.88
CA SER A 76 20.58 17.60 14.68
C SER A 76 20.60 16.27 13.93
N VAL A 77 19.42 15.81 13.52
CA VAL A 77 19.26 14.60 12.71
C VAL A 77 18.48 15.00 11.46
N GLN A 78 18.97 14.60 10.30
CA GLN A 78 18.29 14.76 9.02
C GLN A 78 18.11 13.36 8.42
N VAL A 79 16.93 13.08 7.90
CA VAL A 79 16.61 11.79 7.30
C VAL A 79 15.88 12.03 5.97
N GLU A 80 16.44 11.48 4.90
CA GLU A 80 15.92 11.62 3.55
C GLU A 80 15.82 10.26 2.87
N VAL A 81 14.75 10.02 2.12
CA VAL A 81 14.62 8.82 1.28
C VAL A 81 15.45 9.03 0.02
N MET A 82 16.36 8.10 -0.25
CA MET A 82 17.26 8.17 -1.41
C MET A 82 16.71 7.38 -2.60
N ASN A 83 16.21 6.17 -2.34
CA ASN A 83 15.79 5.24 -3.38
C ASN A 83 14.75 4.24 -2.84
N SER A 84 13.92 3.75 -3.74
CA SER A 84 13.02 2.61 -3.51
C SER A 84 13.13 1.64 -4.68
N GLU A 85 13.51 0.42 -4.43
CA GLU A 85 13.69 -0.60 -5.47
C GLU A 85 13.22 -1.98 -5.02
N ALA A 86 12.93 -2.84 -6.00
CA ALA A 86 12.59 -4.23 -5.77
C ALA A 86 13.75 -5.12 -6.23
N VAL A 87 14.26 -5.93 -5.31
CA VAL A 87 15.36 -6.87 -5.55
C VAL A 87 15.05 -8.23 -4.93
N THR A 88 15.90 -9.22 -5.16
CA THR A 88 15.79 -10.50 -4.44
C THR A 88 16.45 -10.39 -3.07
N TYR A 89 15.96 -11.18 -2.12
CA TYR A 89 16.53 -11.21 -0.77
C TYR A 89 18.01 -11.62 -0.78
N SER A 90 18.39 -12.50 -1.70
CA SER A 90 19.80 -12.89 -1.88
C SER A 90 20.68 -11.72 -2.36
N GLU A 91 20.19 -10.86 -3.23
CA GLU A 91 20.93 -9.66 -3.67
C GLU A 91 21.17 -8.73 -2.50
N PHE A 92 20.13 -8.47 -1.68
CA PHE A 92 20.25 -7.68 -0.48
C PHE A 92 21.27 -8.25 0.51
N THR A 93 21.15 -9.53 0.89
CA THR A 93 22.06 -10.15 1.87
C THR A 93 23.49 -10.20 1.41
N ASN A 94 23.73 -10.37 0.10
CA ASN A 94 25.07 -10.38 -0.49
C ASN A 94 25.71 -8.98 -0.55
N ALA A 95 24.90 -7.92 -0.56
CA ALA A 95 25.38 -6.53 -0.54
C ALA A 95 25.80 -6.06 0.86
N LEU A 96 25.37 -6.77 1.92
CA LEU A 96 25.69 -6.40 3.29
C LEU A 96 27.14 -6.70 3.66
N SER A 97 27.80 -5.74 4.26
CA SER A 97 29.16 -5.90 4.83
C SER A 97 29.08 -6.25 6.30
N ASN A 98 29.90 -7.20 6.78
CA ASN A 98 30.01 -7.49 8.20
C ASN A 98 31.09 -6.62 8.87
N PRO A 99 30.87 -6.15 10.11
CA PRO A 99 29.67 -6.27 10.92
C PRO A 99 28.51 -5.40 10.39
N VAL A 100 27.30 -5.94 10.43
CA VAL A 100 26.07 -5.28 10.06
C VAL A 100 25.19 -5.10 11.29
N LEU A 101 24.26 -4.17 11.26
CA LEU A 101 23.25 -4.01 12.30
C LEU A 101 21.86 -4.21 11.69
N LEU A 102 21.25 -5.37 11.97
CA LEU A 102 19.95 -5.77 11.44
C LEU A 102 18.94 -5.90 12.57
N GLY A 103 17.93 -5.06 12.58
CA GLY A 103 16.74 -5.21 13.42
C GLY A 103 15.71 -6.08 12.69
N ILE A 104 15.34 -7.22 13.25
CA ILE A 104 14.24 -8.06 12.77
C ILE A 104 12.99 -7.62 13.49
N VAL A 105 12.00 -7.16 12.71
CA VAL A 105 10.81 -6.48 13.21
C VAL A 105 9.58 -7.26 12.80
N ASN A 106 8.78 -7.70 13.77
CA ASN A 106 7.46 -8.23 13.52
C ASN A 106 6.51 -7.10 13.13
N PHE A 107 5.75 -7.31 12.04
CA PHE A 107 4.94 -6.25 11.44
C PHE A 107 3.44 -6.50 11.61
N ALA A 108 3.05 -6.87 12.85
CA ALA A 108 1.66 -7.19 13.18
C ALA A 108 0.68 -6.06 12.80
N PRO A 109 -0.54 -6.35 12.29
CA PRO A 109 -1.17 -7.67 12.16
C PRO A 109 -0.78 -8.45 10.90
N LEU A 110 0.14 -7.93 10.07
CA LEU A 110 0.63 -8.63 8.90
C LEU A 110 1.44 -9.86 9.32
N GLN A 111 1.36 -10.91 8.51
CA GLN A 111 2.12 -12.12 8.76
C GLN A 111 3.54 -11.99 8.19
N GLY A 112 4.55 -12.16 9.05
CA GLY A 112 5.95 -12.10 8.68
C GLY A 112 6.68 -10.93 9.30
N ASN A 113 7.98 -10.87 9.01
CA ASN A 113 8.90 -9.90 9.55
C ASN A 113 9.44 -9.00 8.45
N ILE A 114 9.79 -7.79 8.81
CA ILE A 114 10.58 -6.87 7.99
C ILE A 114 11.98 -6.74 8.60
N ILE A 115 12.93 -6.24 7.83
CA ILE A 115 14.28 -5.98 8.32
C ILE A 115 14.55 -4.48 8.24
N VAL A 116 15.10 -3.95 9.33
CA VAL A 116 15.66 -2.61 9.39
C VAL A 116 17.18 -2.76 9.51
N GLU A 117 17.89 -2.46 8.43
CA GLU A 117 19.35 -2.44 8.42
C GLU A 117 19.83 -1.03 8.67
N MET A 118 20.86 -0.89 9.51
CA MET A 118 21.50 0.38 9.82
C MET A 118 23.01 0.24 9.61
N ALA A 119 23.61 1.20 8.93
CA ALA A 119 25.06 1.26 8.76
C ALA A 119 25.76 1.27 10.11
N SER A 120 26.80 0.45 10.29
CA SER A 120 27.53 0.33 11.56
C SER A 120 28.07 1.66 12.07
N GLY A 121 28.48 2.57 11.16
CA GLY A 121 28.95 3.92 11.52
C GLY A 121 27.90 4.74 12.26
N LEU A 122 26.62 4.66 11.84
CA LEU A 122 25.51 5.30 12.57
C LEU A 122 25.31 4.65 13.93
N GLY A 123 25.41 3.31 14.01
CA GLY A 123 25.30 2.60 15.28
C GLY A 123 26.32 3.07 16.30
N TYR A 124 27.58 3.25 15.91
CA TYR A 124 28.63 3.77 16.79
C TYR A 124 28.38 5.22 17.20
N ALA A 125 27.98 6.09 16.27
CA ALA A 125 27.64 7.47 16.57
C ALA A 125 26.48 7.58 17.56
N ILE A 126 25.47 6.73 17.42
CA ILE A 126 24.34 6.64 18.35
C ILE A 126 24.81 6.21 19.74
N VAL A 127 25.63 5.16 19.84
CA VAL A 127 26.16 4.67 21.11
C VAL A 127 26.98 5.76 21.80
N ASP A 128 27.90 6.39 21.07
CA ASP A 128 28.76 7.46 21.63
C ASP A 128 27.90 8.63 22.13
N ARG A 129 26.90 9.05 21.37
CA ARG A 129 25.98 10.11 21.80
C ARG A 129 25.18 9.75 23.03
N MET A 130 24.67 8.53 23.11
CA MET A 130 23.89 8.04 24.26
C MET A 130 24.73 7.97 25.52
N LEU A 131 26.05 7.73 25.40
CA LEU A 131 27.01 7.72 26.49
C LEU A 131 27.57 9.12 26.81
N GLY A 132 27.18 10.15 26.07
CA GLY A 132 27.58 11.54 26.31
C GLY A 132 28.81 11.99 25.53
N GLY A 133 29.29 11.20 24.59
CA GLY A 133 30.38 11.55 23.67
C GLY A 133 29.96 12.57 22.59
N ARG A 134 30.85 12.85 21.63
CA ARG A 134 30.62 13.83 20.55
C ARG A 134 29.78 13.29 19.42
N GLY A 135 29.71 11.96 19.24
CA GLY A 135 29.06 11.28 18.16
C GLY A 135 29.95 11.13 16.94
N ASP A 136 31.25 11.05 17.13
CA ASP A 136 32.21 10.89 16.04
C ASP A 136 32.15 9.46 15.47
N SER A 137 32.47 9.32 14.18
CA SER A 137 32.60 8.00 13.57
C SER A 137 33.85 7.28 14.06
N LEU A 138 33.79 5.94 14.15
CA LEU A 138 34.97 5.15 14.48
C LEU A 138 35.86 4.99 13.23
N ASP A 139 37.16 5.19 13.39
CA ASP A 139 38.16 4.99 12.32
C ASP A 139 38.25 3.54 11.84
N LYS A 140 37.89 2.58 12.68
CA LYS A 140 37.91 1.15 12.38
C LYS A 140 36.59 0.50 12.79
N THR A 141 35.96 -0.16 11.84
CA THR A 141 34.80 -1.01 12.08
C THR A 141 35.21 -2.22 12.93
N ARG A 142 34.46 -2.50 13.98
CA ARG A 142 34.61 -3.66 14.85
C ARG A 142 33.23 -4.25 15.18
N GLU A 143 33.18 -5.39 15.78
CA GLU A 143 31.92 -5.93 16.31
C GLU A 143 31.39 -5.07 17.47
N PHE A 144 30.07 -4.99 17.59
CA PHE A 144 29.43 -4.34 18.72
C PHE A 144 29.50 -5.23 19.96
N SER A 145 29.77 -4.63 21.11
CA SER A 145 29.65 -5.31 22.40
C SER A 145 28.18 -5.46 22.80
N GLU A 146 27.88 -6.39 23.72
CA GLU A 146 26.51 -6.60 24.22
C GLU A 146 25.90 -5.32 24.82
N ILE A 147 26.69 -4.51 25.51
CA ILE A 147 26.22 -3.24 26.10
C ILE A 147 25.87 -2.24 25.00
N GLU A 148 26.67 -2.15 23.94
CA GLU A 148 26.39 -1.28 22.80
C GLU A 148 25.14 -1.71 22.07
N LEU A 149 24.92 -3.03 21.89
CA LEU A 149 23.71 -3.56 21.30
C LEU A 149 22.46 -3.21 22.10
N LEU A 150 22.50 -3.26 23.44
CA LEU A 150 21.38 -2.85 24.29
C LEU A 150 21.05 -1.35 24.14
N ILE A 151 22.07 -0.50 23.95
CA ILE A 151 21.87 0.92 23.70
C ILE A 151 21.21 1.15 22.33
N ILE A 152 21.71 0.45 21.31
CA ILE A 152 21.17 0.51 19.95
C ILE A 152 19.74 0.00 19.92
N GLU A 153 19.47 -1.13 20.59
CA GLU A 153 18.12 -1.71 20.70
C GLU A 153 17.09 -0.67 21.17
N ARG A 154 17.45 0.10 22.21
CA ARG A 154 16.58 1.15 22.73
C ARG A 154 16.22 2.19 21.67
N ILE A 155 17.18 2.60 20.85
CA ILE A 155 16.94 3.58 19.77
C ILE A 155 16.17 2.94 18.62
N LEU A 156 16.51 1.70 18.24
CA LEU A 156 15.76 0.97 17.22
C LEU A 156 14.29 0.78 17.60
N VAL A 157 13.99 0.45 18.85
CA VAL A 157 12.58 0.34 19.33
C VAL A 157 11.85 1.66 19.16
N ILE A 158 12.50 2.80 19.44
CA ILE A 158 11.89 4.11 19.20
C ILE A 158 11.63 4.33 17.71
N CYS A 159 12.61 4.05 16.85
CA CYS A 159 12.47 4.16 15.41
C CYS A 159 11.32 3.26 14.89
N ILE A 160 11.26 2.01 15.35
CA ILE A 160 10.26 1.04 14.92
C ILE A 160 8.85 1.47 15.31
N ASN A 161 8.67 2.00 16.54
CA ASN A 161 7.37 2.48 16.99
C ASN A 161 6.85 3.66 16.16
N LEU A 162 7.75 4.48 15.60
CA LEU A 162 7.38 5.59 14.71
C LEU A 162 6.87 5.12 13.34
N LEU A 163 7.03 3.85 12.96
CA LEU A 163 6.45 3.30 11.73
C LEU A 163 4.92 3.22 11.78
N HIS A 164 4.32 3.17 12.96
CA HIS A 164 2.87 3.09 13.12
C HIS A 164 2.12 4.23 12.41
N GLU A 165 2.52 5.47 12.63
CA GLU A 165 1.83 6.65 12.13
C GLU A 165 1.80 6.74 10.59
N PRO A 166 2.91 6.57 9.84
CA PRO A 166 2.91 6.61 8.38
C PRO A 166 2.06 5.51 7.72
N TRP A 167 1.87 4.37 8.40
CA TRP A 167 1.13 3.23 7.87
C TRP A 167 -0.37 3.28 8.16
N GLN A 168 -0.86 4.18 9.02
CA GLN A 168 -2.29 4.27 9.41
C GLN A 168 -3.24 4.37 8.21
N ASN A 169 -2.82 5.03 7.12
CA ASN A 169 -3.64 5.15 5.91
C ASN A 169 -3.76 3.84 5.10
N VAL A 170 -2.87 2.88 5.32
CA VAL A 170 -2.88 1.56 4.66
C VAL A 170 -3.45 0.52 5.60
N LEU A 171 -2.88 0.43 6.79
CA LEU A 171 -3.23 -0.53 7.82
C LEU A 171 -2.74 -0.02 9.18
N ASP A 172 -3.55 -0.21 10.20
CA ASP A 172 -3.16 0.03 11.59
C ASP A 172 -2.19 -1.09 12.03
N ILE A 173 -0.89 -0.78 12.07
CA ILE A 173 0.17 -1.72 12.40
C ILE A 173 0.67 -1.51 13.82
N SER A 174 1.14 -2.58 14.45
CA SER A 174 1.82 -2.56 15.75
C SER A 174 3.19 -3.22 15.61
N PRO A 175 4.16 -2.53 15.03
CA PRO A 175 5.49 -3.10 14.79
C PRO A 175 6.25 -3.26 16.11
N HIS A 176 6.99 -4.36 16.26
CA HIS A 176 7.85 -4.57 17.42
C HIS A 176 9.14 -5.29 17.03
N LEU A 177 10.22 -4.89 17.67
CA LEU A 177 11.52 -5.51 17.47
C LEU A 177 11.52 -6.91 18.09
N GLU A 178 11.84 -7.93 17.30
CA GLU A 178 12.02 -9.29 17.81
C GLU A 178 13.43 -9.53 18.31
N ARG A 179 14.44 -9.15 17.52
CA ARG A 179 15.85 -9.31 17.83
C ARG A 179 16.73 -8.46 16.93
N ILE A 180 17.98 -8.30 17.34
CA ILE A 180 19.05 -7.67 16.56
C ILE A 180 20.06 -8.74 16.15
N GLU A 181 20.50 -8.71 14.90
CA GLU A 181 21.56 -9.55 14.36
C GLU A 181 22.72 -8.69 13.85
N THR A 182 23.93 -9.12 14.13
CA THR A 182 25.16 -8.42 13.70
C THR A 182 25.88 -9.10 12.55
N ASN A 183 25.36 -10.24 12.12
CA ASN A 183 25.90 -11.02 11.00
C ASN A 183 24.79 -11.28 9.99
N SER A 184 25.03 -10.90 8.73
CA SER A 184 24.06 -11.05 7.64
C SER A 184 23.66 -12.51 7.38
N GLN A 185 24.52 -13.48 7.71
CA GLN A 185 24.25 -14.92 7.52
C GLN A 185 23.14 -15.44 8.45
N TYR A 186 22.94 -14.82 9.60
CA TYR A 186 21.90 -15.22 10.58
C TYR A 186 20.54 -14.55 10.34
N ALA A 187 20.48 -13.62 9.40
CA ALA A 187 19.24 -12.94 9.04
C ALA A 187 18.37 -13.70 8.04
N GLN A 188 18.46 -15.04 7.99
CA GLN A 188 17.66 -15.87 7.07
C GLN A 188 16.21 -16.00 7.55
N ILE A 189 15.42 -14.94 7.39
CA ILE A 189 13.99 -14.89 7.79
C ILE A 189 13.05 -15.30 6.66
N ILE A 190 13.52 -15.23 5.42
CA ILE A 190 12.74 -15.54 4.20
C ILE A 190 13.61 -16.29 3.18
N SER A 191 12.95 -16.85 2.15
CA SER A 191 13.66 -17.54 1.06
C SER A 191 14.61 -16.58 0.31
N PRO A 192 15.82 -17.01 -0.07
CA PRO A 192 16.75 -16.20 -0.86
C PRO A 192 16.19 -15.69 -2.19
N SER A 193 15.25 -16.42 -2.78
CA SER A 193 14.59 -16.08 -4.05
C SER A 193 13.37 -15.17 -3.88
N GLU A 194 12.98 -14.83 -2.64
CA GLU A 194 11.84 -13.95 -2.39
C GLU A 194 12.15 -12.52 -2.83
N VAL A 195 11.15 -11.87 -3.42
CA VAL A 195 11.26 -10.47 -3.83
C VAL A 195 10.94 -9.57 -2.64
N ILE A 196 11.82 -8.61 -2.39
CA ILE A 196 11.69 -7.61 -1.34
C ILE A 196 11.67 -6.22 -1.97
N ALA A 197 10.93 -5.30 -1.35
CA ALA A 197 11.10 -3.88 -1.58
C ALA A 197 12.12 -3.33 -0.57
N ILE A 198 13.14 -2.63 -1.07
CA ILE A 198 14.13 -1.94 -0.24
C ILE A 198 13.88 -0.45 -0.35
N ILE A 199 13.73 0.20 0.79
CA ILE A 199 13.71 1.64 0.89
C ILE A 199 15.01 2.08 1.57
N THR A 200 15.86 2.76 0.82
CA THR A 200 17.13 3.29 1.28
C THR A 200 16.93 4.72 1.75
N MET A 201 17.27 4.95 3.02
CA MET A 201 17.20 6.26 3.65
C MET A 201 18.60 6.71 4.06
N ASN A 202 18.93 7.95 3.79
CA ASN A 202 20.15 8.58 4.29
C ASN A 202 19.87 9.24 5.64
N ILE A 203 20.64 8.90 6.66
CA ILE A 203 20.55 9.49 8.00
C ILE A 203 21.84 10.25 8.27
N LYS A 204 21.69 11.53 8.56
CA LYS A 204 22.80 12.40 8.97
C LYS A 204 22.60 12.84 10.41
N ILE A 205 23.54 12.49 11.27
CA ILE A 205 23.60 12.89 12.68
C ILE A 205 24.79 13.83 12.82
N ASP A 206 24.52 15.14 12.81
CA ASP A 206 25.56 16.19 12.80
C ASP A 206 26.52 16.00 11.61
N ASP A 207 27.76 15.55 11.86
CA ASP A 207 28.78 15.31 10.84
C ASP A 207 28.87 13.85 10.37
N VAL A 208 28.17 12.92 11.02
CA VAL A 208 28.16 11.50 10.67
C VAL A 208 26.96 11.19 9.76
N GLU A 209 27.25 10.60 8.63
CA GLU A 209 26.27 10.22 7.63
C GLU A 209 26.33 8.72 7.36
N GLY A 210 25.17 8.09 7.16
CA GLY A 210 25.07 6.68 6.86
C GLY A 210 23.70 6.28 6.37
N LEU A 211 23.60 5.06 5.85
CA LEU A 211 22.38 4.53 5.29
C LEU A 211 21.60 3.69 6.30
N MET A 212 20.29 3.79 6.19
CA MET A 212 19.32 2.87 6.79
C MET A 212 18.50 2.27 5.67
N ASN A 213 18.48 0.95 5.58
CA ASN A 213 17.69 0.22 4.60
C ASN A 213 16.52 -0.49 5.30
N ILE A 214 15.31 -0.33 4.75
CA ILE A 214 14.14 -1.03 5.25
C ILE A 214 13.70 -2.02 4.19
N CYS A 215 13.83 -3.31 4.51
CA CYS A 215 13.46 -4.42 3.66
C CYS A 215 12.06 -4.91 3.99
N LEU A 216 11.19 -4.85 3.01
CA LEU A 216 9.79 -5.24 3.08
C LEU A 216 9.55 -6.44 2.16
N PRO A 217 9.46 -7.68 2.69
CA PRO A 217 9.16 -8.84 1.88
C PRO A 217 7.78 -8.75 1.23
N TYR A 218 7.68 -9.16 -0.04
CA TYR A 218 6.39 -9.16 -0.74
C TYR A 218 5.35 -10.00 0.00
N ILE A 219 5.74 -11.17 0.50
CA ILE A 219 4.85 -12.08 1.24
C ILE A 219 4.24 -11.41 2.48
N THR A 220 4.98 -10.52 3.13
CA THR A 220 4.48 -9.76 4.30
C THR A 220 3.46 -8.71 3.88
N LEU A 221 3.65 -8.07 2.71
CA LEU A 221 2.77 -7.02 2.20
C LEU A 221 1.64 -7.52 1.31
N GLU A 222 1.61 -8.80 0.94
CA GLU A 222 0.67 -9.38 -0.04
C GLU A 222 -0.79 -9.05 0.29
N SER A 223 -1.17 -9.13 1.56
CA SER A 223 -2.55 -8.85 2.00
C SER A 223 -2.98 -7.38 1.89
N VAL A 224 -2.03 -6.46 1.76
CA VAL A 224 -2.27 -5.01 1.69
C VAL A 224 -1.77 -4.38 0.40
N ILE A 225 -1.25 -5.17 -0.53
CA ILE A 225 -0.62 -4.69 -1.76
C ILE A 225 -1.59 -3.83 -2.61
N ASP A 226 -2.87 -4.18 -2.65
CA ASP A 226 -3.90 -3.44 -3.38
C ASP A 226 -4.15 -2.04 -2.80
N LYS A 227 -3.84 -1.85 -1.52
CA LYS A 227 -3.95 -0.55 -0.84
C LYS A 227 -2.72 0.33 -1.08
N LEU A 228 -1.61 -0.24 -1.54
CA LEU A 228 -0.39 0.49 -1.92
C LEU A 228 -0.50 1.10 -3.32
N ASN A 229 -1.66 1.66 -3.65
CA ASN A 229 -1.91 2.36 -4.91
C ASN A 229 -2.12 3.85 -4.61
N THR A 230 -1.42 4.71 -5.35
CA THR A 230 -1.50 6.17 -5.20
C THR A 230 -2.92 6.71 -5.33
N ARG A 231 -3.78 6.09 -6.15
CA ARG A 231 -5.20 6.47 -6.29
C ARG A 231 -5.97 6.30 -4.98
N TYR A 232 -5.70 5.24 -4.24
CA TYR A 232 -6.33 4.96 -2.95
C TYR A 232 -5.92 6.02 -1.90
N TRP A 233 -4.68 6.47 -1.94
CA TRP A 233 -4.14 7.48 -1.04
C TRP A 233 -4.76 8.86 -1.24
N TYR A 234 -4.87 9.32 -2.48
CA TYR A 234 -5.48 10.62 -2.79
C TYR A 234 -6.98 10.64 -2.49
N SER A 235 -7.69 9.50 -2.61
CA SER A 235 -9.10 9.42 -2.25
C SER A 235 -9.32 9.44 -0.73
N ASN A 236 -8.41 8.89 0.07
CA ASN A 236 -8.52 8.87 1.54
C ASN A 236 -8.13 10.21 2.21
N ILE A 237 -7.25 10.99 1.61
CA ILE A 237 -6.93 12.34 2.13
C ILE A 237 -8.18 13.26 2.09
N GLN A 238 -9.13 12.99 1.17
CA GLN A 238 -10.40 13.71 1.10
C GLN A 238 -11.49 13.15 2.05
N ASN A 239 -11.30 11.99 2.67
CA ASN A 239 -12.35 11.24 3.38
C ASN A 239 -12.16 11.14 4.90
N HIS A 240 -11.68 12.20 5.56
CA HIS A 240 -11.66 12.24 7.03
C HIS A 240 -13.04 12.34 7.69
N ASP A 241 -14.15 12.19 6.92
CA ASP A 241 -15.54 12.21 7.41
C ASP A 241 -16.32 10.91 7.09
N GLU A 242 -15.71 9.73 7.28
CA GLU A 242 -16.39 8.44 6.99
C GLU A 242 -17.69 8.24 7.81
N THR A 243 -17.81 8.80 9.00
CA THR A 243 -19.02 8.69 9.82
C THR A 243 -20.22 9.46 9.25
N ASN A 244 -19.97 10.51 8.47
CA ASN A 244 -21.02 11.32 7.87
C ASN A 244 -21.56 10.71 6.56
N TYR A 245 -20.70 10.01 5.80
CA TYR A 245 -21.11 9.40 4.53
C TYR A 245 -22.02 8.19 4.71
N ARG A 246 -21.82 7.36 5.73
CA ARG A 246 -22.67 6.21 6.00
C ARG A 246 -24.12 6.64 6.25
N ASN A 247 -24.33 7.65 7.08
CA ASN A 247 -25.66 8.21 7.37
C ASN A 247 -26.27 8.87 6.13
N ALA A 248 -25.45 9.53 5.29
CA ALA A 248 -25.89 10.12 4.04
C ALA A 248 -26.30 9.06 3.02
N ILE A 249 -25.53 7.98 2.88
CA ILE A 249 -25.85 6.84 2.00
C ILE A 249 -27.11 6.12 2.47
N GLU A 250 -27.24 5.84 3.76
CA GLU A 250 -28.48 5.26 4.32
C GLU A 250 -29.70 6.14 4.05
N SER A 251 -29.57 7.47 4.23
CA SER A 251 -30.63 8.41 3.93
C SER A 251 -31.01 8.46 2.45
N LEU A 252 -30.03 8.32 1.54
CA LEU A 252 -30.25 8.25 0.09
C LEU A 252 -30.96 6.94 -0.29
N ILE A 253 -30.51 5.81 0.28
CA ILE A 253 -31.15 4.50 0.05
C ILE A 253 -32.61 4.53 0.55
N GLN A 254 -32.85 5.06 1.75
CA GLN A 254 -34.21 5.18 2.30
C GLN A 254 -35.15 6.07 1.47
N LYS A 255 -34.62 7.08 0.79
CA LYS A 255 -35.38 7.99 -0.10
C LYS A 255 -35.49 7.47 -1.53
N SER A 256 -34.79 6.40 -1.87
CA SER A 256 -34.82 5.80 -3.21
C SER A 256 -36.19 5.21 -3.49
N GLN A 257 -36.75 5.53 -4.65
CA GLN A 257 -38.02 4.99 -5.11
C GLN A 257 -37.78 3.72 -5.92
N ILE A 258 -38.41 2.64 -5.49
CA ILE A 258 -38.34 1.35 -6.19
C ILE A 258 -39.75 1.01 -6.70
N PRO A 259 -39.91 0.67 -8.00
CA PRO A 259 -41.20 0.30 -8.54
C PRO A 259 -41.69 -1.03 -7.92
N VAL A 260 -42.95 -1.00 -7.44
CA VAL A 260 -43.62 -2.20 -6.95
C VAL A 260 -44.69 -2.59 -7.99
N LYS A 261 -44.67 -3.87 -8.44
CA LYS A 261 -45.57 -4.42 -9.42
C LYS A 261 -46.36 -5.56 -8.80
N ALA A 262 -47.69 -5.48 -8.86
CA ALA A 262 -48.58 -6.59 -8.58
C ALA A 262 -48.90 -7.29 -9.91
N VAL A 263 -48.55 -8.56 -10.03
CA VAL A 263 -48.83 -9.37 -11.23
C VAL A 263 -50.15 -10.06 -11.02
N LEU A 264 -51.15 -9.64 -11.78
CA LEU A 264 -52.51 -10.18 -11.69
C LEU A 264 -52.57 -11.63 -12.21
N GLY A 265 -51.76 -11.96 -13.19
CA GLY A 265 -51.65 -13.28 -13.79
C GLY A 265 -50.90 -13.20 -15.11
N LYS A 266 -50.67 -14.34 -15.72
CA LYS A 266 -49.99 -14.49 -17.02
C LYS A 266 -50.94 -15.19 -18.02
N SER A 267 -50.76 -14.90 -19.28
CA SER A 267 -51.45 -15.60 -20.35
C SER A 267 -50.55 -15.76 -21.56
N LEU A 268 -50.68 -16.86 -22.28
CA LEU A 268 -49.99 -17.10 -23.53
C LEU A 268 -50.99 -16.93 -24.66
N ILE A 269 -50.71 -15.98 -25.53
CA ILE A 269 -51.54 -15.71 -26.72
C ILE A 269 -50.67 -15.83 -27.98
N SER A 270 -51.28 -16.21 -29.13
CA SER A 270 -50.54 -16.24 -30.38
C SER A 270 -50.29 -14.82 -30.92
N VAL A 271 -49.20 -14.64 -31.70
CA VAL A 271 -48.93 -13.35 -32.35
C VAL A 271 -50.11 -12.89 -33.24
N LYS A 272 -50.82 -13.83 -33.86
CA LYS A 272 -51.98 -13.56 -34.68
C LYS A 272 -53.12 -12.98 -33.82
N ASP A 273 -53.40 -13.61 -32.67
CA ASP A 273 -54.50 -13.15 -31.80
C ASP A 273 -54.13 -11.78 -31.17
N PHE A 274 -52.83 -11.61 -30.82
CA PHE A 274 -52.36 -10.31 -30.33
C PHE A 274 -52.55 -9.18 -31.34
N SER A 275 -52.30 -9.44 -32.63
CA SER A 275 -52.44 -8.43 -33.68
C SER A 275 -53.90 -8.05 -34.02
N THR A 276 -54.87 -8.87 -33.58
CA THR A 276 -56.32 -8.67 -33.83
C THR A 276 -57.07 -8.16 -32.60
N LEU A 277 -56.41 -7.95 -31.47
CA LEU A 277 -57.04 -7.45 -30.24
C LEU A 277 -57.69 -6.06 -30.44
N VAL A 278 -58.92 -5.95 -30.00
CA VAL A 278 -59.69 -4.69 -30.03
C VAL A 278 -60.24 -4.38 -28.62
N PRO A 279 -60.54 -3.10 -28.31
CA PRO A 279 -61.17 -2.76 -27.05
C PRO A 279 -62.50 -3.51 -26.85
N GLY A 280 -62.62 -4.22 -25.72
CA GLY A 280 -63.73 -5.10 -25.38
C GLY A 280 -63.40 -6.57 -25.35
N ASP A 281 -62.24 -6.98 -25.89
CA ASP A 281 -61.80 -8.37 -25.87
C ASP A 281 -61.40 -8.79 -24.45
N VAL A 282 -61.62 -10.05 -24.12
CA VAL A 282 -61.32 -10.62 -22.79
C VAL A 282 -60.16 -11.60 -22.90
N ILE A 283 -59.08 -11.30 -22.17
CA ILE A 283 -57.91 -12.17 -22.07
C ILE A 283 -58.04 -12.97 -20.76
N ARG A 284 -58.06 -14.29 -20.88
CA ARG A 284 -58.07 -15.18 -19.71
C ARG A 284 -56.68 -15.29 -19.13
N LEU A 285 -56.57 -15.09 -17.82
CA LEU A 285 -55.33 -15.26 -17.07
C LEU A 285 -55.26 -16.66 -16.45
N ASP A 286 -54.04 -17.05 -15.99
CA ASP A 286 -53.73 -18.32 -15.34
C ASP A 286 -54.06 -18.34 -13.82
N THR A 287 -54.48 -17.22 -13.25
CA THR A 287 -54.86 -17.06 -11.84
C THR A 287 -56.37 -17.03 -11.65
N ASN A 288 -56.85 -17.55 -10.50
CA ASN A 288 -58.26 -17.43 -10.09
C ASN A 288 -58.48 -16.13 -9.30
N VAL A 289 -59.74 -15.75 -9.14
CA VAL A 289 -60.13 -14.49 -8.44
C VAL A 289 -59.71 -14.48 -6.96
N ASP A 290 -59.66 -15.65 -6.33
CA ASP A 290 -59.37 -15.82 -4.92
C ASP A 290 -57.87 -16.17 -4.68
N ASP A 291 -57.06 -16.27 -5.72
CA ASP A 291 -55.66 -16.61 -5.62
C ASP A 291 -54.82 -15.40 -5.15
N GLU A 292 -53.72 -15.68 -4.41
CA GLU A 292 -52.75 -14.66 -4.02
C GLU A 292 -51.92 -14.20 -5.24
N LEU A 293 -51.70 -12.90 -5.31
CA LEU A 293 -50.91 -12.26 -6.36
C LEU A 293 -49.43 -12.20 -5.99
N ASP A 294 -48.55 -12.34 -6.97
CA ASP A 294 -47.14 -12.12 -6.83
C ASP A 294 -46.80 -10.63 -6.84
N ILE A 295 -46.12 -10.15 -5.81
CA ILE A 295 -45.65 -8.78 -5.71
C ILE A 295 -44.14 -8.71 -5.94
N TYR A 296 -43.75 -7.99 -6.98
CA TYR A 296 -42.36 -7.76 -7.35
C TYR A 296 -41.94 -6.35 -6.86
N VAL A 297 -40.78 -6.27 -6.20
CA VAL A 297 -40.07 -5.04 -5.89
C VAL A 297 -38.89 -4.97 -6.86
N GLY A 298 -38.94 -4.04 -7.82
CA GLY A 298 -38.05 -4.10 -8.98
C GLY A 298 -38.28 -5.35 -9.79
N ASN A 299 -37.30 -6.26 -9.85
CA ASN A 299 -37.38 -7.55 -10.57
C ASN A 299 -37.43 -8.76 -9.61
N ILE A 300 -37.51 -8.56 -8.30
CA ILE A 300 -37.48 -9.63 -7.31
C ILE A 300 -38.87 -9.85 -6.72
N LYS A 301 -39.36 -11.09 -6.69
CA LYS A 301 -40.59 -11.45 -5.99
C LYS A 301 -40.33 -11.40 -4.48
N LYS A 302 -41.00 -10.44 -3.79
CA LYS A 302 -40.77 -10.23 -2.36
C LYS A 302 -41.99 -10.53 -1.49
N PHE A 303 -43.20 -10.43 -2.04
CA PHE A 303 -44.41 -10.61 -1.25
C PHE A 303 -45.44 -11.38 -2.04
N THR A 304 -46.41 -12.01 -1.34
CA THR A 304 -47.69 -12.40 -1.87
C THR A 304 -48.79 -11.51 -1.30
N ALA A 305 -49.83 -11.26 -2.03
CA ALA A 305 -50.91 -10.35 -1.62
C ALA A 305 -52.26 -10.74 -2.22
N LEU A 306 -53.32 -10.36 -1.53
CA LEU A 306 -54.71 -10.46 -2.08
C LEU A 306 -55.11 -9.13 -2.72
N PRO A 307 -55.74 -9.17 -3.91
CA PRO A 307 -56.24 -7.97 -4.58
C PRO A 307 -57.44 -7.39 -3.83
N GLY A 308 -57.60 -6.08 -3.92
CA GLY A 308 -58.71 -5.38 -3.31
C GLY A 308 -58.81 -3.91 -3.75
N SER A 309 -59.61 -3.13 -3.08
CA SER A 309 -59.75 -1.70 -3.29
C SER A 309 -59.59 -0.94 -1.97
N SER A 310 -59.06 0.28 -2.05
CA SER A 310 -58.99 1.22 -0.94
C SER A 310 -59.47 2.58 -1.44
N GLY A 311 -60.71 2.96 -1.03
CA GLY A 311 -61.43 4.07 -1.66
C GLY A 311 -61.64 3.83 -3.13
N ASP A 312 -61.31 4.78 -3.99
CA ASP A 312 -61.46 4.72 -5.42
C ASP A 312 -60.26 4.11 -6.17
N LYS A 313 -59.27 3.53 -5.42
CA LYS A 313 -58.05 2.98 -6.04
C LYS A 313 -57.93 1.48 -5.81
N TYR A 314 -57.38 0.80 -6.79
CA TYR A 314 -56.98 -0.59 -6.65
C TYR A 314 -55.86 -0.69 -5.61
N ALA A 315 -55.94 -1.69 -4.72
CA ALA A 315 -55.00 -1.91 -3.65
C ALA A 315 -54.69 -3.42 -3.54
N VAL A 316 -53.59 -3.74 -2.86
CA VAL A 316 -53.22 -5.12 -2.52
C VAL A 316 -52.96 -5.22 -1.04
N ARG A 317 -53.46 -6.26 -0.40
CA ARG A 317 -53.18 -6.58 0.99
C ARG A 317 -52.14 -7.68 1.05
N ILE A 318 -50.93 -7.35 1.55
CA ILE A 318 -49.82 -8.29 1.69
C ILE A 318 -50.22 -9.38 2.68
N THR A 319 -50.04 -10.65 2.26
CA THR A 319 -50.35 -11.85 3.05
C THR A 319 -49.06 -12.52 3.58
N SER A 320 -48.02 -12.57 2.75
CA SER A 320 -46.73 -13.13 3.23
C SER A 320 -45.51 -12.47 2.60
N VAL A 321 -44.35 -12.67 3.25
CA VAL A 321 -43.03 -12.22 2.78
C VAL A 321 -42.28 -13.42 2.26
N VAL A 322 -41.89 -13.41 1.00
CA VAL A 322 -41.06 -14.43 0.37
C VAL A 322 -39.60 -14.19 0.80
N ARG A 323 -39.04 -15.08 1.62
CA ARG A 323 -37.62 -15.11 1.95
C ARG A 323 -36.94 -16.07 0.98
N GLU A 324 -35.99 -15.58 0.20
CA GLU A 324 -35.05 -16.45 -0.50
C GLU A 324 -34.18 -17.13 0.58
N GLU A 325 -34.25 -18.46 0.66
CA GLU A 325 -33.23 -19.23 1.36
C GLU A 325 -31.90 -19.05 0.60
N GLN A 326 -30.90 -18.53 1.31
CA GLN A 326 -29.52 -18.39 0.80
C GLN A 326 -28.87 -19.76 0.69
#